data_ed40169d7df5381be2bf0b111d2be316
#
_entry.id   ed40169d7df5381be2bf0b111d2be316
#
_cell.length_a   1.000
_cell.length_b   1.000
_cell.length_c   1.000
_cell.angle_alpha   90.00
_cell.angle_beta   90.00
_cell.angle_gamma   90.00
#
_symmetry.space_group_name_H-M   'P 1'
#
loop_
_entity.id
_entity.type
_entity.pdbx_description
1 polymer ?
#
loop_
_entity_poly.entity_id
_entity_poly.type
_entity_poly.pdbx_seq_one_letter_code
_entity_poly.pdbx_strand_id
1 'polypeptide(L)'
;SDVYKRQATCYHYRFPFLSDDLIEVRDNWVTPLYQDLLCITQPTLALIGLPFKIIPFPIFQIQARWFARMLNAEFELPTVSSMHQAKEARVERLRSVGVLQRNYHALDDEQYDYYDCLAQECGDSPLPQWYRELGQAARRHVEHWPESFRDRLLDVHGAPTRYPKS
;
A
#
# COMPACT_ATOMS: atom_id res chain seq x y z
N SER A 1 14.10 -33.79 15.55
CA SER A 1 14.37 -32.39 16.00
C SER A 1 13.20 -31.54 15.56
N ASP A 2 12.30 -31.26 16.50
CA ASP A 2 11.12 -30.42 16.27
C ASP A 2 11.59 -28.98 16.07
N VAL A 3 11.63 -28.57 14.83
CA VAL A 3 11.77 -27.15 14.49
C VAL A 3 10.43 -26.49 14.81
N TYR A 4 10.35 -25.80 15.93
CA TYR A 4 9.22 -24.93 16.27
C TYR A 4 9.09 -23.86 15.18
N LYS A 5 8.22 -24.08 14.21
CA LYS A 5 7.76 -23.02 13.31
C LYS A 5 6.88 -22.08 14.12
N ARG A 6 7.46 -20.98 14.62
CA ARG A 6 6.66 -19.85 15.11
C ARG A 6 5.96 -19.25 13.91
N GLN A 7 4.71 -19.62 13.70
CA GLN A 7 3.84 -18.85 12.82
C GLN A 7 3.56 -17.53 13.53
N ALA A 8 4.15 -16.44 13.02
CA ALA A 8 3.70 -15.11 13.36
C ALA A 8 2.30 -14.95 12.74
N THR A 9 1.27 -15.16 13.55
CA THR A 9 -0.11 -14.89 13.19
C THR A 9 -0.23 -13.39 12.93
N CYS A 10 -0.75 -13.01 11.76
CA CYS A 10 -0.91 -11.63 11.33
C CYS A 10 -1.51 -10.75 12.42
N TYR A 11 -1.03 -9.51 12.52
CA TYR A 11 -1.60 -8.51 13.42
C TYR A 11 -3.04 -8.21 13.00
N HIS A 12 -3.94 -8.15 13.99
CA HIS A 12 -5.28 -7.64 13.78
C HIS A 12 -5.27 -6.13 13.97
N TYR A 13 -5.82 -5.39 13.00
CA TYR A 13 -6.02 -3.95 13.15
C TYR A 13 -7.01 -3.68 14.29
N ARG A 14 -6.63 -2.78 15.18
CA ARG A 14 -7.48 -2.27 16.24
C ARG A 14 -7.15 -0.80 16.49
N PHE A 15 -8.17 0.02 16.56
CA PHE A 15 -8.04 1.46 16.80
C PHE A 15 -8.88 1.88 18.02
N PRO A 16 -8.51 1.44 19.26
CA PRO A 16 -9.34 1.64 20.45
C PRO A 16 -9.49 3.12 20.84
N PHE A 17 -8.74 4.00 20.21
CA PHE A 17 -8.79 5.45 20.38
C PHE A 17 -9.66 6.16 19.34
N LEU A 18 -10.22 5.45 18.37
CA LEU A 18 -11.17 5.98 17.38
C LEU A 18 -12.56 5.45 17.69
N SER A 19 -13.57 6.27 17.39
CA SER A 19 -14.97 5.85 17.44
C SER A 19 -15.27 4.85 16.32
N ASP A 20 -16.08 3.84 16.62
CA ASP A 20 -16.54 2.84 15.64
C ASP A 20 -17.37 3.46 14.50
N ASP A 21 -17.92 4.66 14.69
CA ASP A 21 -18.63 5.42 13.65
C ASP A 21 -17.69 5.95 12.56
N LEU A 22 -16.41 6.11 12.87
CA LEU A 22 -15.41 6.63 11.93
C LEU A 22 -14.76 5.52 11.12
N ILE A 23 -14.34 4.47 11.80
CA ILE A 23 -13.57 3.36 11.25
C ILE A 23 -14.10 2.05 11.81
N GLU A 24 -14.43 1.14 10.92
CA GLU A 24 -14.80 -0.22 11.25
C GLU A 24 -13.72 -1.19 10.76
N VAL A 25 -13.46 -2.24 11.55
CA VAL A 25 -12.57 -3.33 11.16
C VAL A 25 -13.36 -4.63 11.04
N ARG A 26 -13.50 -5.15 9.83
CA ARG A 26 -14.18 -6.41 9.51
C ARG A 26 -13.21 -7.41 8.92
N ASP A 27 -12.98 -8.55 9.57
CA ASP A 27 -12.01 -9.55 9.10
C ASP A 27 -10.68 -8.92 8.66
N ASN A 28 -10.11 -8.06 9.52
CA ASN A 28 -8.87 -7.31 9.28
C ASN A 28 -8.90 -6.34 8.06
N TRP A 29 -10.06 -6.04 7.51
CA TRP A 29 -10.27 -4.97 6.54
C TRP A 29 -10.78 -3.72 7.24
N VAL A 30 -10.09 -2.61 7.03
CA VAL A 30 -10.39 -1.30 7.62
C VAL A 30 -11.23 -0.49 6.64
N THR A 31 -12.37 0.00 7.06
CA THR A 31 -13.35 0.69 6.21
C THR A 31 -14.12 1.76 7.00
N PRO A 32 -14.70 2.81 6.39
CA PRO A 32 -14.66 3.19 4.98
C PRO A 32 -13.43 4.06 4.66
N LEU A 33 -12.55 3.59 3.81
CA LEU A 33 -11.38 4.35 3.39
C LEU A 33 -11.38 4.59 1.88
N TYR A 34 -10.98 5.78 1.47
CA TYR A 34 -10.60 6.11 0.10
C TYR A 34 -9.10 5.86 -0.06
N GLN A 35 -8.72 5.17 -1.12
CA GLN A 35 -7.32 4.80 -1.43
C GLN A 35 -6.60 4.06 -0.28
N ASP A 36 -7.31 3.22 0.49
CA ASP A 36 -6.76 2.54 1.67
C ASP A 36 -6.03 3.51 2.65
N LEU A 37 -6.41 4.77 2.66
CA LEU A 37 -5.71 5.85 3.35
C LEU A 37 -6.67 6.79 4.09
N LEU A 38 -7.56 7.47 3.38
CA LEU A 38 -8.38 8.57 3.89
C LEU A 38 -9.74 8.09 4.38
N CYS A 39 -10.11 8.42 5.61
CA CYS A 39 -11.46 8.17 6.11
C CYS A 39 -12.48 9.00 5.31
N ILE A 40 -13.41 8.32 4.62
CA ILE A 40 -14.36 9.00 3.72
C ILE A 40 -15.33 9.90 4.50
N THR A 41 -15.72 9.49 5.70
CA THR A 41 -16.67 10.23 6.55
C THR A 41 -16.01 11.37 7.33
N GLN A 42 -14.68 11.30 7.53
CA GLN A 42 -13.90 12.29 8.25
C GLN A 42 -12.59 12.56 7.51
N PRO A 43 -12.56 13.45 6.51
CA PRO A 43 -11.40 13.64 5.64
C PRO A 43 -10.19 14.34 6.31
N THR A 44 -10.26 14.61 7.61
CA THR A 44 -9.11 15.01 8.43
C THR A 44 -8.42 13.83 9.12
N LEU A 45 -8.92 12.60 8.90
CA LEU A 45 -8.36 11.37 9.42
C LEU A 45 -7.79 10.52 8.29
N ALA A 46 -6.49 10.22 8.36
CA ALA A 46 -5.82 9.29 7.46
C ALA A 46 -5.07 8.20 8.24
N LEU A 47 -5.06 6.99 7.70
CA LEU A 47 -4.37 5.84 8.25
C LEU A 47 -3.21 5.46 7.35
N ILE A 48 -2.03 6.03 7.61
CA ILE A 48 -0.82 5.75 6.83
C ILE A 48 -0.28 4.37 7.20
N GLY A 49 0.05 3.56 6.18
CA GLY A 49 0.72 2.28 6.39
C GLY A 49 -0.20 1.08 6.54
N LEU A 50 -1.48 1.17 6.19
CA LEU A 50 -2.38 0.02 6.14
C LEU A 50 -2.02 -0.98 5.03
N PRO A 51 -1.66 -0.57 3.80
CA PRO A 51 -1.27 -1.52 2.77
C PRO A 51 -0.09 -2.38 3.20
N PHE A 52 -0.16 -3.66 2.88
CA PHE A 52 0.91 -4.63 3.16
C PHE A 52 1.29 -5.41 1.91
N LYS A 53 2.34 -6.23 1.99
CA LYS A 53 3.04 -6.84 0.85
C LYS A 53 3.54 -5.76 -0.13
N ILE A 54 4.25 -4.80 0.39
CA ILE A 54 4.74 -3.63 -0.32
C ILE A 54 6.21 -3.39 0.02
N ILE A 55 6.86 -2.51 -0.74
CA ILE A 55 8.08 -1.83 -0.32
C ILE A 55 7.64 -0.61 0.51
N PRO A 56 7.79 -0.63 1.86
CA PRO A 56 6.99 0.24 2.72
C PRO A 56 7.30 1.74 2.59
N PHE A 57 8.58 2.12 2.59
CA PHE A 57 8.95 3.54 2.73
C PHE A 57 8.43 4.45 1.61
N PRO A 58 8.54 4.11 0.32
CA PRO A 58 7.97 4.95 -0.73
C PRO A 58 6.46 5.08 -0.63
N ILE A 59 5.76 3.98 -0.30
CA ILE A 59 4.30 3.99 -0.14
C ILE A 59 3.89 4.90 1.02
N PHE A 60 4.55 4.79 2.17
CA PHE A 60 4.23 5.64 3.32
C PHE A 60 4.56 7.11 3.03
N GLN A 61 5.63 7.37 2.28
CA GLN A 61 6.02 8.72 1.89
C GLN A 61 4.99 9.36 0.96
N ILE A 62 4.53 8.65 -0.07
CA ILE A 62 3.51 9.20 -0.97
C ILE A 62 2.17 9.39 -0.26
N GLN A 63 1.76 8.47 0.61
CA GLN A 63 0.56 8.62 1.43
C GLN A 63 0.63 9.87 2.31
N ALA A 64 1.77 10.10 2.98
CA ALA A 64 1.97 11.26 3.83
C ALA A 64 1.95 12.58 3.03
N ARG A 65 2.62 12.61 1.86
CA ARG A 65 2.61 13.79 0.96
C ARG A 65 1.21 14.07 0.42
N TRP A 66 0.54 13.05 -0.06
CA TRP A 66 -0.83 13.17 -0.56
C TRP A 66 -1.76 13.78 0.50
N PHE A 67 -1.70 13.25 1.73
CA PHE A 67 -2.51 13.75 2.83
C PHE A 67 -2.14 15.18 3.23
N ALA A 68 -0.85 15.52 3.32
CA ALA A 68 -0.39 16.87 3.64
C ALA A 68 -0.85 17.89 2.57
N ARG A 69 -0.72 17.56 1.28
CA ARG A 69 -1.16 18.44 0.17
C ARG A 69 -2.68 18.60 0.16
N MET A 70 -3.42 17.55 0.44
CA MET A 70 -4.87 17.61 0.59
C MET A 70 -5.27 18.54 1.72
N LEU A 71 -4.63 18.45 2.90
CA LEU A 71 -4.89 19.37 4.03
C LEU A 71 -4.55 20.83 3.70
N ASN A 72 -3.56 21.05 2.85
CA ASN A 72 -3.19 22.37 2.35
C ASN A 72 -4.07 22.87 1.19
N ALA A 73 -5.10 22.11 0.80
CA ALA A 73 -5.97 22.39 -0.33
C ALA A 73 -5.21 22.59 -1.67
N GLU A 74 -4.11 21.84 -1.87
CA GLU A 74 -3.32 21.88 -3.11
C GLU A 74 -3.99 21.11 -4.26
N PHE A 75 -4.98 20.26 -3.95
CA PHE A 75 -5.85 19.60 -4.91
C PHE A 75 -7.22 19.32 -4.30
N GLU A 76 -8.22 19.06 -5.13
CA GLU A 76 -9.59 18.79 -4.70
C GLU A 76 -9.83 17.29 -4.56
N LEU A 77 -10.44 16.90 -3.44
CA LEU A 77 -10.91 15.53 -3.26
C LEU A 77 -12.10 15.22 -4.17
N PRO A 78 -12.25 14.00 -4.65
CA PRO A 78 -13.50 13.55 -5.23
C PRO A 78 -14.66 13.71 -4.25
N THR A 79 -15.88 13.79 -4.78
CA THR A 79 -17.07 13.83 -3.92
C THR A 79 -17.14 12.57 -3.03
N VAL A 80 -17.79 12.68 -1.88
CA VAL A 80 -18.02 11.54 -0.97
C VAL A 80 -18.63 10.34 -1.72
N SER A 81 -19.59 10.60 -2.62
CA SER A 81 -20.20 9.56 -3.44
C SER A 81 -19.18 8.89 -4.37
N SER A 82 -18.32 9.68 -5.02
CA SER A 82 -17.26 9.14 -5.91
C SER A 82 -16.23 8.33 -5.12
N MET A 83 -15.84 8.76 -3.92
CA MET A 83 -14.93 8.02 -3.06
C MET A 83 -15.53 6.67 -2.64
N HIS A 84 -16.82 6.63 -2.29
CA HIS A 84 -17.51 5.37 -2.00
C HIS A 84 -17.58 4.48 -3.22
N GLN A 85 -17.90 5.01 -4.41
CA GLN A 85 -17.94 4.23 -5.64
C GLN A 85 -16.57 3.62 -5.97
N ALA A 86 -15.48 4.38 -5.83
CA ALA A 86 -14.13 3.88 -6.05
C ALA A 86 -13.78 2.75 -5.08
N LYS A 87 -14.11 2.91 -3.79
CA LYS A 87 -13.93 1.88 -2.78
C LYS A 87 -14.72 0.60 -3.13
N GLU A 88 -16.00 0.72 -3.47
CA GLU A 88 -16.83 -0.45 -3.81
C GLU A 88 -16.35 -1.14 -5.08
N ALA A 89 -15.96 -0.39 -6.10
CA ALA A 89 -15.39 -0.95 -7.34
C ALA A 89 -14.12 -1.77 -7.06
N ARG A 90 -13.23 -1.27 -6.18
CA ARG A 90 -12.05 -2.01 -5.74
C ARG A 90 -12.44 -3.30 -5.00
N VAL A 91 -13.36 -3.21 -4.06
CA VAL A 91 -13.84 -4.38 -3.29
C VAL A 91 -14.46 -5.42 -4.21
N GLU A 92 -15.30 -5.02 -5.15
CA GLU A 92 -15.92 -5.94 -6.10
C GLU A 92 -14.88 -6.62 -7.00
N ARG A 93 -13.89 -5.88 -7.49
CA ARG A 93 -12.77 -6.44 -8.25
C ARG A 93 -12.00 -7.49 -7.44
N LEU A 94 -11.65 -7.20 -6.19
CA LEU A 94 -10.93 -8.13 -5.32
C LEU A 94 -11.77 -9.38 -5.03
N ARG A 95 -13.07 -9.21 -4.80
CA ARG A 95 -14.01 -10.31 -4.57
C ARG A 95 -14.16 -11.20 -5.81
N SER A 96 -14.26 -10.61 -6.99
CA SER A 96 -14.43 -11.34 -8.25
C SER A 96 -13.25 -12.26 -8.58
N VAL A 97 -12.04 -11.92 -8.11
CA VAL A 97 -10.86 -12.78 -8.26
C VAL A 97 -10.57 -13.64 -7.02
N GLY A 98 -11.51 -13.72 -6.08
CA GLY A 98 -11.44 -14.63 -4.92
C GLY A 98 -10.49 -14.20 -3.80
N VAL A 99 -10.10 -12.92 -3.74
CA VAL A 99 -9.29 -12.40 -2.62
C VAL A 99 -10.12 -12.42 -1.34
N LEU A 100 -9.58 -13.00 -0.28
CA LEU A 100 -10.24 -12.99 1.03
C LEU A 100 -10.22 -11.58 1.63
N GLN A 101 -11.30 -11.20 2.32
CA GLN A 101 -11.50 -9.85 2.88
C GLN A 101 -10.31 -9.36 3.72
N ARG A 102 -9.72 -10.22 4.53
CA ARG A 102 -8.52 -9.92 5.34
C ARG A 102 -7.29 -9.51 4.53
N ASN A 103 -7.31 -9.72 3.22
CA ASN A 103 -6.22 -9.38 2.30
C ASN A 103 -6.57 -8.19 1.39
N TYR A 104 -7.65 -7.45 1.63
CA TYR A 104 -8.06 -6.34 0.78
C TYR A 104 -7.06 -5.17 0.78
N HIS A 105 -6.23 -5.06 1.82
CA HIS A 105 -5.13 -4.10 1.88
C HIS A 105 -3.80 -4.63 1.32
N ALA A 106 -3.76 -5.88 0.82
CA ALA A 106 -2.56 -6.39 0.16
C ALA A 106 -2.46 -5.79 -1.25
N LEU A 107 -1.32 -5.20 -1.57
CA LEU A 107 -1.09 -4.60 -2.89
C LEU A 107 -0.23 -5.48 -3.80
N ASP A 108 0.73 -6.21 -3.26
CA ASP A 108 1.68 -6.99 -4.06
C ASP A 108 2.27 -6.15 -5.23
N ASP A 109 2.06 -6.56 -6.48
CA ASP A 109 2.54 -5.83 -7.66
C ASP A 109 1.70 -4.57 -7.97
N GLU A 110 0.45 -4.47 -7.45
CA GLU A 110 -0.38 -3.27 -7.59
C GLU A 110 0.20 -2.05 -6.83
N GLN A 111 1.21 -2.25 -5.95
CA GLN A 111 1.83 -1.17 -5.18
C GLN A 111 2.39 -0.04 -6.04
N TYR A 112 2.89 -0.37 -7.22
CA TYR A 112 3.46 0.63 -8.14
C TYR A 112 2.37 1.51 -8.76
N ASP A 113 1.27 0.91 -9.19
CA ASP A 113 0.13 1.63 -9.76
C ASP A 113 -0.60 2.43 -8.68
N TYR A 114 -0.66 1.89 -7.46
CA TYR A 114 -1.18 2.59 -6.30
C TYR A 114 -0.37 3.85 -5.99
N TYR A 115 0.97 3.76 -6.00
CA TYR A 115 1.84 4.91 -5.81
C TYR A 115 1.56 5.98 -6.88
N ASP A 116 1.54 5.57 -8.15
CA ASP A 116 1.35 6.49 -9.28
C ASP A 116 -0.03 7.13 -9.26
N CYS A 117 -1.06 6.41 -8.82
CA CYS A 117 -2.40 6.97 -8.63
C CYS A 117 -2.38 8.11 -7.61
N LEU A 118 -1.80 7.88 -6.42
CA LEU A 118 -1.66 8.93 -5.40
C LEU A 118 -0.79 10.10 -5.87
N ALA A 119 0.32 9.80 -6.56
CA ALA A 119 1.20 10.82 -7.11
C ALA A 119 0.47 11.70 -8.14
N GLN A 120 -0.29 11.08 -9.04
CA GLN A 120 -1.09 11.80 -10.03
C GLN A 120 -2.15 12.69 -9.37
N GLU A 121 -2.88 12.18 -8.39
CA GLU A 121 -3.91 12.93 -7.67
C GLU A 121 -3.36 14.17 -6.97
N CYS A 122 -2.19 14.05 -6.34
CA CYS A 122 -1.59 15.16 -5.59
C CYS A 122 -0.53 15.97 -6.38
N GLY A 123 -0.34 15.70 -7.68
CA GLY A 123 0.63 16.41 -8.51
C GLY A 123 2.10 16.10 -8.20
N ASP A 124 2.38 14.91 -7.65
CA ASP A 124 3.75 14.42 -7.46
C ASP A 124 4.22 13.62 -8.68
N SER A 125 5.51 13.30 -8.73
CA SER A 125 6.08 12.50 -9.80
C SER A 125 5.79 11.01 -9.59
N PRO A 126 5.49 10.27 -10.68
CA PRO A 126 5.35 8.82 -10.61
C PRO A 126 6.67 8.15 -10.24
N LEU A 127 6.59 6.88 -9.80
CA LEU A 127 7.78 6.11 -9.53
C LEU A 127 8.65 5.95 -10.78
N PRO A 128 9.96 6.18 -10.70
CA PRO A 128 10.87 5.93 -11.80
C PRO A 128 10.81 4.46 -12.24
N GLN A 129 10.92 4.21 -13.54
CA GLN A 129 10.86 2.86 -14.11
C GLN A 129 11.91 1.92 -13.49
N TRP A 130 13.14 2.41 -13.27
CA TRP A 130 14.20 1.62 -12.64
C TRP A 130 13.84 1.12 -11.24
N TYR A 131 13.02 1.89 -10.49
CA TYR A 131 12.60 1.50 -9.16
C TYR A 131 11.62 0.32 -9.20
N ARG A 132 10.70 0.32 -10.17
CA ARG A 132 9.79 -0.81 -10.41
C ARG A 132 10.56 -2.07 -10.78
N GLU A 133 11.53 -1.94 -11.70
CA GLU A 133 12.38 -3.04 -12.17
C GLU A 133 13.21 -3.62 -11.02
N LEU A 134 13.81 -2.75 -10.18
CA LEU A 134 14.55 -3.16 -8.99
C LEU A 134 13.67 -3.91 -7.98
N GLY A 135 12.49 -3.39 -7.69
CA GLY A 135 11.56 -4.01 -6.77
C GLY A 135 11.09 -5.39 -7.25
N GLN A 136 10.77 -5.51 -8.53
CA GLN A 136 10.41 -6.79 -9.15
C GLN A 136 11.58 -7.78 -9.17
N ALA A 137 12.80 -7.31 -9.43
CA ALA A 137 14.00 -8.15 -9.38
C ALA A 137 14.27 -8.64 -7.95
N ALA A 138 14.15 -7.78 -6.96
CA ALA A 138 14.29 -8.15 -5.56
C ALA A 138 13.26 -9.20 -5.13
N ARG A 139 12.00 -9.05 -5.56
CA ARG A 139 10.94 -10.02 -5.29
C ARG A 139 11.28 -11.38 -5.91
N ARG A 140 11.61 -11.44 -7.20
CA ARG A 140 12.02 -12.68 -7.86
C ARG A 140 13.23 -13.33 -7.17
N HIS A 141 14.18 -12.52 -6.69
CA HIS A 141 15.33 -13.01 -5.94
C HIS A 141 14.93 -13.71 -4.64
N VAL A 142 14.03 -13.13 -3.86
CA VAL A 142 13.49 -13.73 -2.62
C VAL A 142 12.69 -14.99 -2.93
N GLU A 143 11.87 -15.00 -3.97
CA GLU A 143 11.08 -16.15 -4.39
C GLU A 143 11.95 -17.33 -4.85
N HIS A 144 13.04 -17.03 -5.56
CA HIS A 144 13.98 -18.05 -6.05
C HIS A 144 14.90 -18.60 -4.95
N TRP A 145 15.27 -17.77 -3.97
CA TRP A 145 16.20 -18.11 -2.92
C TRP A 145 15.64 -17.83 -1.50
N PRO A 146 14.49 -18.42 -1.10
CA PRO A 146 13.76 -18.01 0.10
C PRO A 146 14.57 -18.13 1.40
N GLU A 147 15.51 -19.10 1.48
CA GLU A 147 16.31 -19.32 2.69
C GLU A 147 17.65 -18.60 2.71
N SER A 148 18.18 -18.24 1.54
CA SER A 148 19.54 -17.68 1.38
C SER A 148 19.60 -16.33 0.64
N PHE A 149 18.47 -15.70 0.35
CA PHE A 149 18.44 -14.46 -0.43
C PHE A 149 19.27 -13.32 0.18
N ARG A 150 19.43 -13.29 1.51
CA ARG A 150 20.23 -12.27 2.21
C ARG A 150 21.73 -12.42 2.00
N ASP A 151 22.17 -13.65 1.74
CA ASP A 151 23.59 -14.00 1.56
C ASP A 151 24.00 -13.97 0.08
N ARG A 152 23.09 -13.66 -0.82
CA ARG A 152 23.30 -13.63 -2.27
C ARG A 152 23.19 -12.23 -2.79
N LEU A 153 24.08 -11.88 -3.71
CA LEU A 153 23.98 -10.61 -4.43
C LEU A 153 22.73 -10.60 -5.31
N LEU A 154 21.98 -9.52 -5.25
CA LEU A 154 20.88 -9.27 -6.15
C LEU A 154 21.45 -8.94 -7.55
N ASP A 155 21.21 -9.81 -8.52
CA ASP A 155 21.53 -9.54 -9.90
C ASP A 155 20.46 -8.65 -10.53
N VAL A 156 20.77 -7.39 -10.67
CA VAL A 156 19.91 -6.37 -11.28
C VAL A 156 20.45 -6.04 -12.67
N HIS A 157 20.25 -6.94 -13.62
CA HIS A 157 20.55 -6.67 -15.01
C HIS A 157 19.73 -5.46 -15.49
N GLY A 158 20.40 -4.35 -15.77
CA GLY A 158 19.83 -3.12 -16.30
C GLY A 158 19.53 -2.02 -15.27
N ALA A 159 19.67 -2.26 -13.97
CA ALA A 159 19.57 -1.17 -13.01
C ALA A 159 20.76 -0.21 -13.15
N PRO A 160 20.53 1.12 -13.15
CA PRO A 160 21.63 2.07 -13.20
C PRO A 160 22.52 1.86 -11.97
N THR A 161 23.81 1.60 -12.20
CA THR A 161 24.82 1.37 -11.15
C THR A 161 25.17 2.63 -10.36
N ARG A 162 24.49 3.75 -10.63
CA ARG A 162 24.68 5.01 -9.91
C ARG A 162 23.35 5.68 -9.69
N TYR A 163 23.01 5.91 -8.42
CA TYR A 163 21.98 6.88 -8.06
C TYR A 163 22.39 8.24 -8.66
N PRO A 164 21.47 8.99 -9.30
CA PRO A 164 21.74 10.36 -9.65
C PRO A 164 22.13 11.09 -8.36
N LYS A 165 23.32 11.68 -8.35
CA LYS A 165 23.69 12.57 -7.24
C LYS A 165 22.74 13.74 -7.30
N SER A 166 21.98 13.92 -6.24
CA SER A 166 21.14 15.11 -5.99
C SER A 166 21.97 16.39 -6.03
#